data_e6af8048a2a27f51934c3e706f0ddf52
#
_entry.id   e6af8048a2a27f51934c3e706f0ddf52
#
_cell.length_a   1.000
_cell.length_b   1.000
_cell.length_c   1.000
_cell.angle_alpha   90.00
_cell.angle_beta   90.00
_cell.angle_gamma   90.00
#
_symmetry.space_group_name_H-M   'P 1'
#
loop_
_entity.id
_entity.type
_entity.pdbx_description
1 polymer ?
#
loop_
_entity_poly.entity_id
_entity_poly.type
_entity_poly.pdbx_seq_one_letter_code
_entity_poly.pdbx_strand_id
1 'polypeptide(L)'
;MDTSGAVATGMPWKTARGLGSYGERMAVRYLTDRGLEVLDRNWRCDLGEIDIVARDGGCLVVCEVKTRRSTTFGQPIEAVDHRKLARLRRLSAAWLADRRATGAPLNGVAGIRVDVVGVL
;
A
#
# COMPACT_ATOMS: atom_id res chain seq x y z
N MET A 1 7.75 13.45 -11.02
CA MET A 1 7.35 12.43 -12.00
C MET A 1 6.16 11.66 -11.47
N ASP A 2 5.19 11.47 -12.29
CA ASP A 2 4.04 10.68 -11.91
C ASP A 2 4.31 9.22 -12.22
N THR A 3 4.29 8.37 -11.20
CA THR A 3 4.55 6.95 -11.36
C THR A 3 3.29 6.12 -11.34
N SER A 4 2.15 6.70 -11.01
CA SER A 4 0.90 5.95 -10.92
C SER A 4 0.44 5.44 -12.29
N GLY A 5 0.77 6.16 -13.34
CA GLY A 5 0.46 5.77 -14.70
C GLY A 5 1.63 5.22 -15.48
N ALA A 6 2.75 4.98 -14.82
CA ALA A 6 3.95 4.53 -15.51
C ALA A 6 3.76 3.17 -16.15
N VAL A 7 4.33 3.00 -17.33
CA VAL A 7 4.26 1.76 -18.07
C VAL A 7 5.65 1.14 -18.11
N ALA A 8 5.75 -0.10 -17.70
CA ALA A 8 7.01 -0.80 -17.75
C ALA A 8 7.35 -1.15 -19.20
N THR A 9 8.63 -1.06 -19.51
CA THR A 9 9.10 -1.41 -20.86
C THR A 9 9.17 -2.92 -21.07
N GLY A 10 9.37 -3.69 -20.00
CA GLY A 10 9.26 -5.13 -20.08
C GLY A 10 7.82 -5.55 -19.91
N MET A 11 7.61 -6.78 -19.56
CA MET A 11 6.26 -7.30 -19.31
C MET A 11 6.24 -8.10 -18.03
N PRO A 12 6.71 -7.52 -16.91
CA PRO A 12 6.80 -8.24 -15.65
C PRO A 12 5.43 -8.60 -15.09
N TRP A 13 4.37 -7.97 -15.58
CA TRP A 13 3.01 -8.19 -15.12
C TRP A 13 2.27 -9.26 -15.92
N LYS A 14 2.92 -9.98 -16.81
CA LYS A 14 2.25 -11.02 -17.60
C LYS A 14 1.62 -12.10 -16.74
N THR A 15 2.22 -12.41 -15.62
CA THR A 15 1.61 -13.30 -14.65
C THR A 15 0.93 -12.48 -13.56
N ALA A 16 -0.04 -13.08 -12.86
CA ALA A 16 -0.72 -12.38 -11.78
C ALA A 16 0.27 -11.91 -10.71
N ARG A 17 1.26 -12.75 -10.40
CA ARG A 17 2.28 -12.41 -9.41
C ARG A 17 3.17 -11.28 -9.90
N GLY A 18 3.57 -11.35 -11.16
CA GLY A 18 4.40 -10.30 -11.76
C GLY A 18 3.66 -8.98 -11.81
N LEU A 19 2.37 -9.00 -12.09
CA LEU A 19 1.53 -7.81 -12.10
C LEU A 19 1.50 -7.15 -10.71
N GLY A 20 1.28 -7.95 -9.66
CA GLY A 20 1.26 -7.43 -8.29
C GLY A 20 2.61 -6.85 -7.89
N SER A 21 3.69 -7.56 -8.19
CA SER A 21 5.04 -7.10 -7.87
C SER A 21 5.39 -5.80 -8.59
N TYR A 22 5.03 -5.70 -9.85
CA TYR A 22 5.23 -4.48 -10.63
C TYR A 22 4.46 -3.32 -10.00
N GLY A 23 3.18 -3.53 -9.71
CA GLY A 23 2.33 -2.50 -9.12
C GLY A 23 2.86 -2.01 -7.79
N GLU A 24 3.34 -2.93 -6.95
CA GLU A 24 3.94 -2.56 -5.68
C GLU A 24 5.18 -1.70 -5.84
N ARG A 25 6.06 -2.06 -6.76
CA ARG A 25 7.27 -1.26 -7.00
C ARG A 25 6.90 0.14 -7.46
N MET A 26 5.92 0.26 -8.34
CA MET A 26 5.45 1.57 -8.81
C MET A 26 4.83 2.36 -7.69
N ALA A 27 4.04 1.72 -6.83
CA ALA A 27 3.42 2.38 -5.70
C ALA A 27 4.46 2.87 -4.69
N VAL A 28 5.46 2.05 -4.38
CA VAL A 28 6.55 2.45 -3.48
C VAL A 28 7.27 3.68 -4.03
N ARG A 29 7.56 3.67 -5.31
CA ARG A 29 8.24 4.80 -5.95
C ARG A 29 7.37 6.06 -5.89
N TYR A 30 6.08 5.91 -6.17
CA TYR A 30 5.14 7.02 -6.13
C TYR A 30 5.09 7.64 -4.73
N LEU A 31 4.98 6.81 -3.69
CA LEU A 31 4.93 7.30 -2.31
C LEU A 31 6.24 7.95 -1.89
N THR A 32 7.36 7.33 -2.24
CA THR A 32 8.68 7.85 -1.91
C THR A 32 8.92 9.20 -2.58
N ASP A 33 8.53 9.34 -3.83
CA ASP A 33 8.65 10.59 -4.57
C ASP A 33 7.81 11.70 -3.95
N ARG A 34 6.76 11.35 -3.23
CA ARG A 34 5.92 12.31 -2.52
C ARG A 34 6.36 12.56 -1.08
N GLY A 35 7.49 12.02 -0.70
CA GLY A 35 8.09 12.29 0.60
C GLY A 35 7.62 11.37 1.72
N LEU A 36 6.88 10.31 1.41
CA LEU A 36 6.52 9.34 2.42
C LEU A 36 7.68 8.38 2.66
N GLU A 37 7.79 7.93 3.88
CA GLU A 37 8.77 6.91 4.26
C GLU A 37 8.10 5.55 4.24
N VAL A 38 8.58 4.64 3.40
CA VAL A 38 8.04 3.28 3.35
C VAL A 38 8.67 2.47 4.48
N LEU A 39 7.83 1.94 5.36
CA LEU A 39 8.26 1.23 6.56
C LEU A 39 8.21 -0.28 6.38
N ASP A 40 7.28 -0.79 5.59
CA ASP A 40 7.09 -2.22 5.43
C ASP A 40 6.35 -2.50 4.14
N ARG A 41 6.51 -3.72 3.64
CA ARG A 41 5.84 -4.18 2.42
C ARG A 41 5.38 -5.61 2.62
N ASN A 42 4.19 -5.92 2.08
CA ASN A 42 3.67 -7.29 2.11
C ASN A 42 3.63 -7.88 3.49
N TRP A 43 3.21 -7.10 4.46
CA TRP A 43 3.09 -7.58 5.82
C TRP A 43 1.83 -8.41 5.99
N ARG A 44 1.96 -9.54 6.65
CA ARG A 44 0.85 -10.48 6.83
C ARG A 44 0.67 -10.87 8.29
N CYS A 45 -0.59 -11.10 8.63
CA CYS A 45 -0.98 -11.75 9.87
C CYS A 45 -2.26 -12.53 9.63
N ASP A 46 -2.82 -13.14 10.68
CA ASP A 46 -4.05 -13.92 10.54
C ASP A 46 -5.27 -13.08 10.13
N LEU A 47 -5.22 -11.77 10.29
CA LEU A 47 -6.30 -10.89 9.85
C LEU A 47 -6.24 -10.56 8.37
N GLY A 48 -5.11 -10.81 7.73
CA GLY A 48 -4.93 -10.49 6.33
C GLY A 48 -3.56 -9.88 6.05
N GLU A 49 -3.52 -9.03 5.04
CA GLU A 49 -2.27 -8.52 4.49
C GLU A 49 -2.36 -7.01 4.26
N ILE A 50 -1.24 -6.33 4.45
CA ILE A 50 -1.07 -4.93 4.06
C ILE A 50 -0.02 -4.89 2.96
N ASP A 51 -0.35 -4.25 1.83
CA ASP A 51 0.58 -4.15 0.72
C ASP A 51 1.76 -3.25 1.05
N ILE A 52 1.50 -2.07 1.58
CA ILE A 52 2.54 -1.11 1.93
C ILE A 52 2.14 -0.40 3.22
N VAL A 53 3.09 -0.29 4.14
CA VAL A 53 2.95 0.57 5.31
C VAL A 53 3.96 1.69 5.16
N ALA A 54 3.48 2.93 5.25
CA ALA A 54 4.33 4.10 5.09
C ALA A 54 4.03 5.10 6.18
N ARG A 55 4.87 6.12 6.25
CA ARG A 55 4.71 7.20 7.21
C ARG A 55 4.74 8.53 6.47
N ASP A 56 3.76 9.37 6.78
CA ASP A 56 3.69 10.74 6.30
C ASP A 56 3.65 11.65 7.53
N GLY A 57 4.83 12.09 7.99
CA GLY A 57 4.92 12.86 9.22
C GLY A 57 4.38 12.10 10.42
N GLY A 58 3.37 12.64 11.07
CA GLY A 58 2.71 11.99 12.21
C GLY A 58 1.61 11.01 11.83
N CYS A 59 1.46 10.70 10.54
CA CYS A 59 0.39 9.83 10.06
C CYS A 59 0.95 8.50 9.57
N LEU A 60 0.40 7.40 10.08
CA LEU A 60 0.68 6.08 9.54
C LEU A 60 -0.23 5.88 8.34
N VAL A 61 0.36 5.53 7.22
CA VAL A 61 -0.35 5.36 5.96
C VAL A 61 -0.33 3.89 5.57
N VAL A 62 -1.51 3.30 5.53
CA VAL A 62 -1.68 1.91 5.12
C VAL A 62 -2.22 1.92 3.70
N CYS A 63 -1.44 1.37 2.78
CA CYS A 63 -1.78 1.45 1.37
C CYS A 63 -2.19 0.10 0.82
N GLU A 64 -3.27 0.12 0.06
CA GLU A 64 -3.64 -0.98 -0.79
C GLU A 64 -3.30 -0.62 -2.23
N VAL A 65 -2.63 -1.53 -2.92
CA VAL A 65 -2.21 -1.32 -4.30
C VAL A 65 -3.15 -2.05 -5.22
N LYS A 66 -3.71 -1.30 -6.16
CA LYS A 66 -4.58 -1.83 -7.21
C LYS A 66 -3.88 -1.68 -8.55
N THR A 67 -3.52 -2.79 -9.16
CA THR A 67 -2.85 -2.79 -10.45
C THR A 67 -3.80 -3.25 -11.53
N ARG A 68 -3.88 -2.50 -12.61
CA ARG A 68 -4.71 -2.80 -13.76
C ARG A 68 -3.87 -2.70 -15.03
N ARG A 69 -4.19 -3.55 -16.00
CA ARG A 69 -3.54 -3.45 -17.32
C ARG A 69 -4.14 -2.35 -18.16
N SER A 70 -5.39 -2.02 -17.89
CA SER A 70 -6.09 -0.96 -18.60
C SER A 70 -7.24 -0.46 -17.73
N THR A 71 -7.82 0.67 -18.15
CA THR A 71 -9.00 1.23 -17.51
C THR A 71 -10.29 0.81 -18.18
N THR A 72 -10.24 -0.16 -19.07
CA THR A 72 -11.40 -0.56 -19.88
C THR A 72 -12.60 -0.96 -19.05
N PHE A 73 -12.40 -1.62 -17.93
CA PHE A 73 -13.47 -2.17 -17.11
C PHE A 73 -13.61 -1.43 -15.79
N GLY A 74 -13.41 -0.14 -15.81
CA GLY A 74 -13.59 0.68 -14.63
C GLY A 74 -12.33 1.39 -14.21
N GLN A 75 -12.41 2.06 -13.08
CA GLN A 75 -11.29 2.83 -12.56
C GLN A 75 -10.32 1.91 -11.81
N PRO A 76 -9.00 2.17 -11.91
CA PRO A 76 -8.04 1.45 -11.07
C PRO A 76 -8.31 1.65 -9.59
N ILE A 77 -8.76 2.84 -9.22
CA ILE A 77 -9.09 3.19 -7.85
C ILE A 77 -10.59 3.09 -7.69
N GLU A 78 -11.00 2.16 -6.86
CA GLU A 78 -12.40 2.00 -6.52
C GLU A 78 -12.58 2.38 -5.05
N ALA A 79 -13.79 2.76 -4.70
CA ALA A 79 -14.08 3.10 -3.32
C ALA A 79 -13.85 1.90 -2.42
N VAL A 80 -13.16 2.14 -1.31
CA VAL A 80 -12.98 1.12 -0.27
C VAL A 80 -14.29 1.07 0.53
N ASP A 81 -14.91 -0.09 0.62
CA ASP A 81 -16.14 -0.22 1.38
C ASP A 81 -15.84 -0.26 2.88
N HIS A 82 -16.91 -0.18 3.69
CA HIS A 82 -16.79 -0.10 5.14
C HIS A 82 -16.12 -1.33 5.75
N ARG A 83 -16.39 -2.51 5.20
CA ARG A 83 -15.79 -3.74 5.70
C ARG A 83 -14.30 -3.77 5.47
N LYS A 84 -13.90 -3.36 4.28
CA LYS A 84 -12.49 -3.31 3.91
C LYS A 84 -11.76 -2.26 4.73
N LEU A 85 -12.35 -1.10 4.91
CA LEU A 85 -11.78 -0.05 5.72
C LEU A 85 -11.60 -0.51 7.17
N ALA A 86 -12.61 -1.15 7.75
CA ALA A 86 -12.53 -1.67 9.11
C ALA A 86 -11.43 -2.72 9.24
N ARG A 87 -11.30 -3.60 8.24
CA ARG A 87 -10.26 -4.61 8.23
C ARG A 87 -8.88 -3.97 8.17
N LEU A 88 -8.70 -2.98 7.30
CA LEU A 88 -7.41 -2.30 7.17
C LEU A 88 -7.05 -1.54 8.45
N ARG A 89 -8.02 -1.00 9.14
CA ARG A 89 -7.79 -0.35 10.43
C ARG A 89 -7.35 -1.36 11.49
N ARG A 90 -7.97 -2.54 11.53
CA ARG A 90 -7.55 -3.61 12.45
C ARG A 90 -6.15 -4.09 12.11
N LEU A 91 -5.84 -4.22 10.82
CA LEU A 91 -4.51 -4.59 10.37
C LEU A 91 -3.47 -3.56 10.79
N SER A 92 -3.81 -2.28 10.71
CA SER A 92 -2.92 -1.19 11.14
C SER A 92 -2.60 -1.30 12.61
N ALA A 93 -3.60 -1.57 13.44
CA ALA A 93 -3.38 -1.75 14.88
C ALA A 93 -2.51 -2.97 15.15
N ALA A 94 -2.73 -4.06 14.42
CA ALA A 94 -1.93 -5.27 14.55
C ALA A 94 -0.48 -5.02 14.15
N TRP A 95 -0.26 -4.26 13.09
CA TRP A 95 1.09 -3.91 12.65
C TRP A 95 1.82 -3.09 13.70
N LEU A 96 1.14 -2.10 14.29
CA LEU A 96 1.74 -1.28 15.36
C LEU A 96 2.08 -2.11 16.58
N ALA A 97 1.20 -3.05 16.94
CA ALA A 97 1.45 -3.95 18.06
C ALA A 97 2.65 -4.85 17.79
N ASP A 98 2.77 -5.35 16.58
CA ASP A 98 3.90 -6.18 16.17
C ASP A 98 5.21 -5.41 16.28
N ARG A 99 5.22 -4.15 15.85
CA ARG A 99 6.41 -3.29 15.97
C ARG A 99 6.83 -3.11 17.43
N ARG A 100 5.88 -2.90 18.33
CA ARG A 100 6.20 -2.79 19.76
C ARG A 100 6.75 -4.09 20.31
N ALA A 101 6.15 -5.21 19.92
CA ALA A 101 6.57 -6.53 20.40
C ALA A 101 7.99 -6.88 19.93
N THR A 102 8.39 -6.42 18.77
CA THR A 102 9.73 -6.67 18.22
C THR A 102 10.77 -5.65 18.66
N GLY A 103 10.40 -4.74 19.56
CA GLY A 103 11.33 -3.75 20.10
C GLY A 103 11.59 -2.55 19.21
N ALA A 104 10.76 -2.33 18.20
CA ALA A 104 10.91 -1.22 17.26
C ALA A 104 9.64 -0.38 17.19
N PRO A 105 9.16 0.18 18.31
CA PRO A 105 7.93 0.96 18.29
C PRO A 105 8.07 2.20 17.42
N LEU A 106 6.97 2.57 16.79
CA LEU A 106 6.94 3.75 15.96
C LEU A 106 6.46 4.93 16.79
N ASN A 107 7.33 5.90 16.99
CA ASN A 107 7.02 7.07 17.79
C ASN A 107 6.46 8.20 16.93
N GLY A 108 5.65 9.06 17.55
CA GLY A 108 5.14 10.26 16.90
C GLY A 108 4.01 10.02 15.91
N VAL A 109 3.34 8.88 16.00
CA VAL A 109 2.16 8.61 15.19
C VAL A 109 0.92 9.10 15.90
N ALA A 110 0.21 10.03 15.30
CA ALA A 110 -1.01 10.60 15.85
C ALA A 110 -2.26 10.16 15.10
N GLY A 111 -2.12 9.57 13.93
CA GLY A 111 -3.27 9.15 13.14
C GLY A 111 -2.94 8.06 12.16
N ILE A 112 -3.99 7.45 11.63
CA ILE A 112 -3.89 6.40 10.63
C ILE A 112 -4.70 6.82 9.42
N ARG A 113 -4.09 6.68 8.24
CA ARG A 113 -4.75 6.96 6.97
C ARG A 113 -4.70 5.71 6.11
N VAL A 114 -5.80 5.42 5.43
CA VAL A 114 -5.87 4.31 4.49
C VAL A 114 -5.91 4.89 3.09
N ASP A 115 -4.94 4.51 2.27
CA ASP A 115 -4.85 5.00 0.90
C ASP A 115 -4.95 3.81 -0.07
N VAL A 116 -5.54 4.09 -1.23
CA VAL A 116 -5.53 3.14 -2.33
C VAL A 116 -4.71 3.77 -3.45
N VAL A 117 -3.71 3.04 -3.89
CA VAL A 117 -2.83 3.51 -4.98
C VAL A 117 -3.14 2.70 -6.22
N GLY A 118 -3.64 3.37 -7.24
CA GLY A 118 -3.92 2.74 -8.52
C GLY A 118 -2.72 2.83 -9.45
N VAL A 119 -2.38 1.71 -10.07
CA VAL A 119 -1.26 1.63 -11.01
C VAL A 119 -1.76 1.02 -12.31
N LEU A 120 -1.48 1.69 -13.41
CA LEU A 120 -1.78 1.19 -14.74
C LEU A 120 -0.61 0.48 -15.36
#